data_e9a3da73dc17c756dc079f7ef8c7c72f
#
_entry.id   e9a3da73dc17c756dc079f7ef8c7c72f
#
_cell.length_a   1.000
_cell.length_b   1.000
_cell.length_c   1.000
_cell.angle_alpha   90.00
_cell.angle_beta   90.00
_cell.angle_gamma   90.00
#
_symmetry.space_group_name_H-M   'P 1'
#
loop_
_entity.id
_entity.type
_entity.pdbx_description
1 polymer ?
#
loop_
_entity_poly.entity_id
_entity_poly.type
_entity_poly.pdbx_seq_one_letter_code
_entity_poly.pdbx_strand_id
1 'polypeptide(L)'
;ITRSLYAIHKEKLMLGAEMLEADNQLILDEYMSRAISYDRFEAEARLWDNYSTDYAPFVFFAKENKIPFIATNVPRRYANVVKDNGLQYLDSLSNEAKRYLPPLPIQFTYKEEEGGAFALMQMMGKSKGNQEYLAQAQAIKDATMGWFIAHNIKDKFLHFNGNYHSDFKGGIIPYLLQYRPGTTIKTVCSVRQESID
;
A
#
# COMPACT_ATOMS: atom_id res chain seq x y z
N ILE A 1 -7.01 -8.21 -15.59
CA ILE A 1 -7.66 -7.03 -14.98
C ILE A 1 -6.97 -5.75 -15.47
N THR A 2 -5.66 -5.53 -15.21
CA THR A 2 -4.95 -4.28 -15.55
C THR A 2 -5.07 -3.91 -17.02
N ARG A 3 -4.76 -4.86 -17.92
CA ARG A 3 -4.87 -4.65 -19.38
C ARG A 3 -6.30 -4.32 -19.82
N SER A 4 -7.29 -4.98 -19.22
CA SER A 4 -8.72 -4.74 -19.54
C SER A 4 -9.16 -3.35 -19.08
N LEU A 5 -8.78 -2.95 -17.86
CA LEU A 5 -9.07 -1.61 -17.35
C LEU A 5 -8.38 -0.53 -18.20
N TYR A 6 -7.12 -0.75 -18.58
CA TYR A 6 -6.42 0.18 -19.47
C TYR A 6 -7.05 0.27 -20.85
N ALA A 7 -7.51 -0.84 -21.43
CA ALA A 7 -8.19 -0.83 -22.71
C ALA A 7 -9.43 0.07 -22.70
N ILE A 8 -10.14 0.13 -21.55
CA ILE A 8 -11.37 0.92 -21.38
C ILE A 8 -11.05 2.37 -20.97
N HIS A 9 -10.14 2.56 -20.01
CA HIS A 9 -9.96 3.86 -19.34
C HIS A 9 -8.75 4.67 -19.81
N LYS A 10 -7.79 4.03 -20.52
CA LYS A 10 -6.61 4.69 -21.10
C LYS A 10 -5.88 5.59 -20.07
N GLU A 11 -5.66 6.86 -20.43
CA GLU A 11 -4.96 7.87 -19.62
C GLU A 11 -5.68 8.25 -18.31
N LYS A 12 -6.92 7.80 -18.12
CA LYS A 12 -7.67 8.01 -16.88
C LYS A 12 -7.30 6.99 -15.78
N LEU A 13 -6.59 5.92 -16.15
CA LEU A 13 -6.17 4.89 -15.23
C LEU A 13 -4.87 5.31 -14.55
N MET A 14 -4.82 5.13 -13.24
CA MET A 14 -3.62 5.20 -12.42
C MET A 14 -3.42 3.86 -11.71
N LEU A 15 -2.19 3.50 -11.45
CA LEU A 15 -1.83 2.30 -10.67
C LEU A 15 -1.16 2.69 -9.36
N GLY A 16 -1.23 1.82 -8.39
CA GLY A 16 -0.48 1.93 -7.14
C GLY A 16 -0.32 0.58 -6.48
N ALA A 17 0.67 0.45 -5.58
CA ALA A 17 0.94 -0.82 -4.95
C ALA A 17 1.47 -0.67 -3.52
N GLU A 18 1.03 -1.61 -2.66
CA GLU A 18 1.59 -1.84 -1.33
C GLU A 18 3.09 -2.16 -1.36
N MET A 19 3.56 -2.83 -2.39
CA MET A 19 4.92 -3.33 -2.53
C MET A 19 5.96 -2.22 -2.70
N LEU A 20 5.52 -0.98 -2.94
CA LEU A 20 6.37 0.19 -3.09
C LEU A 20 6.12 1.17 -1.94
N GLU A 21 7.19 1.49 -1.21
CA GLU A 21 7.18 2.43 -0.11
C GLU A 21 7.16 3.88 -0.63
N ALA A 22 6.37 4.76 -0.01
CA ALA A 22 6.13 6.14 -0.47
C ALA A 22 7.40 6.98 -0.64
N ASP A 23 8.45 6.71 0.13
CA ASP A 23 9.73 7.40 -0.02
C ASP A 23 10.60 6.88 -1.19
N ASN A 24 10.14 5.86 -1.90
CA ASN A 24 10.71 5.42 -3.18
C ASN A 24 10.01 6.07 -4.39
N GLN A 25 9.05 6.98 -4.19
CA GLN A 25 8.32 7.58 -5.33
C GLN A 25 9.25 8.29 -6.31
N LEU A 26 10.23 9.06 -5.82
CA LEU A 26 11.16 9.78 -6.69
C LEU A 26 11.90 8.83 -7.63
N ILE A 27 12.51 7.78 -7.08
CA ILE A 27 13.28 6.83 -7.90
C ILE A 27 12.38 6.01 -8.84
N LEU A 28 11.12 5.76 -8.45
CA LEU A 28 10.12 5.17 -9.32
C LEU A 28 9.78 6.10 -10.50
N ASP A 29 9.59 7.39 -10.24
CA ASP A 29 9.29 8.40 -11.28
C ASP A 29 10.46 8.56 -12.26
N GLU A 30 11.69 8.56 -11.77
CA GLU A 30 12.90 8.59 -12.60
C GLU A 30 12.99 7.36 -13.50
N TYR A 31 12.67 6.19 -12.98
CA TYR A 31 12.59 4.97 -13.79
C TYR A 31 11.44 5.02 -14.79
N MET A 32 10.26 5.45 -14.38
CA MET A 32 9.08 5.55 -15.24
C MET A 32 9.29 6.56 -16.40
N SER A 33 9.97 7.67 -16.13
CA SER A 33 10.35 8.68 -17.14
C SER A 33 11.56 8.29 -18.00
N ARG A 34 12.19 7.14 -17.73
CA ARG A 34 13.42 6.67 -18.41
C ARG A 34 14.67 7.50 -18.09
N ALA A 35 14.67 8.27 -17.02
CA ALA A 35 15.85 9.00 -16.55
C ALA A 35 16.92 8.03 -16.01
N ILE A 36 16.51 6.91 -15.42
CA ILE A 36 17.39 5.84 -14.97
C ILE A 36 17.03 4.50 -15.59
N SER A 37 18.00 3.57 -15.64
CA SER A 37 17.78 2.19 -16.12
C SER A 37 17.04 1.34 -15.07
N TYR A 38 16.56 0.16 -15.51
CA TYR A 38 15.95 -0.81 -14.60
C TYR A 38 16.95 -1.26 -13.52
N ASP A 39 18.19 -1.56 -13.89
CA ASP A 39 19.21 -2.01 -12.94
C ASP A 39 19.49 -0.97 -11.86
N ARG A 40 19.44 0.34 -12.20
CA ARG A 40 19.59 1.43 -11.22
C ARG A 40 18.38 1.52 -10.31
N PHE A 41 17.17 1.43 -10.87
CA PHE A 41 15.95 1.40 -10.07
C PHE A 41 15.95 0.19 -9.11
N GLU A 42 16.30 -1.00 -9.59
CA GLU A 42 16.33 -2.22 -8.76
C GLU A 42 17.39 -2.14 -7.65
N ALA A 43 18.54 -1.54 -7.93
CA ALA A 43 19.62 -1.38 -6.95
C ALA A 43 19.31 -0.35 -5.85
N GLU A 44 18.54 0.69 -6.16
CA GLU A 44 18.30 1.83 -5.26
C GLU A 44 16.95 1.76 -4.55
N ALA A 45 15.93 1.19 -5.19
CA ALA A 45 14.61 1.02 -4.58
C ALA A 45 14.60 -0.14 -3.56
N ARG A 46 13.88 0.05 -2.46
CA ARG A 46 13.67 -1.03 -1.49
C ARG A 46 12.54 -1.94 -1.98
N LEU A 47 12.89 -2.91 -2.80
CA LEU A 47 11.95 -3.85 -3.39
C LEU A 47 11.78 -5.09 -2.51
N TRP A 48 10.69 -5.82 -2.72
CA TRP A 48 10.46 -7.12 -2.10
C TRP A 48 11.24 -8.18 -2.86
N ASP A 49 11.61 -9.30 -2.20
CA ASP A 49 12.44 -10.36 -2.79
C ASP A 49 11.82 -10.98 -4.05
N ASN A 50 10.49 -11.03 -4.12
CA ASN A 50 9.74 -11.53 -5.27
C ASN A 50 9.30 -10.42 -6.25
N TYR A 51 9.87 -9.21 -6.15
CA TYR A 51 9.47 -8.08 -6.98
C TYR A 51 9.63 -8.38 -8.48
N SER A 52 10.77 -8.94 -8.88
CA SER A 52 11.09 -9.17 -10.29
C SER A 52 10.09 -10.10 -10.99
N THR A 53 9.56 -11.10 -10.26
CA THR A 53 8.62 -12.09 -10.80
C THR A 53 7.16 -11.66 -10.70
N ASP A 54 6.79 -11.08 -9.56
CA ASP A 54 5.37 -10.90 -9.22
C ASP A 54 4.87 -9.46 -9.44
N TYR A 55 5.74 -8.46 -9.30
CA TYR A 55 5.32 -7.05 -9.29
C TYR A 55 5.93 -6.20 -10.41
N ALA A 56 7.16 -6.48 -10.85
CA ALA A 56 7.79 -5.78 -11.96
C ALA A 56 6.93 -5.75 -13.24
N PRO A 57 6.20 -6.83 -13.61
CA PRO A 57 5.33 -6.81 -14.79
C PRO A 57 4.27 -5.70 -14.77
N PHE A 58 3.75 -5.31 -13.60
CA PHE A 58 2.80 -4.20 -13.49
C PHE A 58 3.48 -2.84 -13.73
N VAL A 59 4.67 -2.66 -13.17
CA VAL A 59 5.47 -1.44 -13.35
C VAL A 59 5.94 -1.31 -14.79
N PHE A 60 6.38 -2.39 -15.43
CA PHE A 60 6.73 -2.41 -16.86
C PHE A 60 5.54 -2.06 -17.74
N PHE A 61 4.38 -2.65 -17.48
CA PHE A 61 3.16 -2.33 -18.21
C PHE A 61 2.78 -0.85 -18.05
N ALA A 62 2.87 -0.32 -16.84
CA ALA A 62 2.59 1.08 -16.58
C ALA A 62 3.56 2.01 -17.34
N LYS A 63 4.86 1.72 -17.29
CA LYS A 63 5.90 2.49 -17.99
C LYS A 63 5.68 2.52 -19.50
N GLU A 64 5.46 1.37 -20.11
CA GLU A 64 5.24 1.28 -21.57
C GLU A 64 3.98 2.02 -22.02
N ASN A 65 2.95 2.04 -21.19
CA ASN A 65 1.69 2.69 -21.50
C ASN A 65 1.56 4.10 -20.89
N LYS A 66 2.62 4.63 -20.28
CA LYS A 66 2.66 5.96 -19.63
C LYS A 66 1.57 6.13 -18.56
N ILE A 67 1.23 5.06 -17.85
CA ILE A 67 0.26 5.07 -16.76
C ILE A 67 1.01 5.53 -15.49
N PRO A 68 0.53 6.55 -14.77
CA PRO A 68 1.12 6.93 -13.49
C PRO A 68 1.10 5.76 -12.51
N PHE A 69 2.20 5.52 -11.80
CA PHE A 69 2.32 4.49 -10.79
C PHE A 69 2.72 5.11 -9.45
N ILE A 70 1.93 4.88 -8.42
CA ILE A 70 2.08 5.50 -7.11
C ILE A 70 2.60 4.48 -6.10
N ALA A 71 3.70 4.80 -5.46
CA ALA A 71 4.21 4.09 -4.29
C ALA A 71 3.37 4.49 -3.07
N THR A 72 2.60 3.55 -2.52
CA THR A 72 1.54 3.90 -1.57
C THR A 72 1.83 3.49 -0.13
N ASN A 73 2.74 2.54 0.09
CA ASN A 73 2.97 2.00 1.43
C ASN A 73 3.81 2.94 2.30
N VAL A 74 3.58 2.87 3.60
CA VAL A 74 4.45 3.55 4.56
C VAL A 74 5.87 2.99 4.49
N PRO A 75 6.92 3.80 4.58
CA PRO A 75 8.28 3.29 4.72
C PRO A 75 8.39 2.32 5.91
N ARG A 76 8.89 1.09 5.65
CA ARG A 76 8.89 0.00 6.67
C ARG A 76 9.54 0.38 7.99
N ARG A 77 10.50 1.32 7.98
CA ARG A 77 11.10 1.82 9.21
C ARG A 77 10.08 2.49 10.14
N TYR A 78 9.07 3.18 9.59
CA TYR A 78 8.02 3.82 10.41
C TYR A 78 6.99 2.81 10.90
N ALA A 79 6.65 1.81 10.10
CA ALA A 79 5.83 0.69 10.58
C ALA A 79 6.53 -0.09 11.71
N ASN A 80 7.85 -0.29 11.61
CA ASN A 80 8.65 -0.91 12.67
C ASN A 80 8.67 -0.05 13.94
N VAL A 81 8.86 1.26 13.81
CA VAL A 81 8.79 2.18 14.96
C VAL A 81 7.45 2.10 15.67
N VAL A 82 6.34 2.04 14.92
CA VAL A 82 5.00 1.88 15.50
C VAL A 82 4.86 0.52 16.18
N LYS A 83 5.38 -0.54 15.57
CA LYS A 83 5.37 -1.88 16.19
C LYS A 83 6.09 -1.91 17.55
N ASP A 84 7.14 -1.13 17.69
CA ASP A 84 7.98 -1.12 18.90
C ASP A 84 7.48 -0.10 19.94
N ASN A 85 6.89 1.03 19.52
CA ASN A 85 6.60 2.18 20.38
C ASN A 85 5.15 2.70 20.31
N GLY A 86 4.31 2.16 19.43
CA GLY A 86 2.94 2.63 19.21
C GLY A 86 2.84 3.86 18.29
N LEU A 87 1.61 4.17 17.86
CA LEU A 87 1.32 5.26 16.92
C LEU A 87 1.76 6.63 17.41
N GLN A 88 1.67 6.89 18.71
CA GLN A 88 2.05 8.17 19.32
C GLN A 88 3.51 8.56 19.05
N TYR A 89 4.37 7.59 18.78
CA TYR A 89 5.78 7.88 18.46
C TYR A 89 5.94 8.65 17.14
N LEU A 90 4.97 8.53 16.23
CA LEU A 90 5.02 9.23 14.95
C LEU A 90 5.01 10.77 15.11
N ASP A 91 4.46 11.28 16.21
CA ASP A 91 4.45 12.73 16.50
C ASP A 91 5.87 13.29 16.70
N SER A 92 6.81 12.47 17.15
CA SER A 92 8.21 12.83 17.35
C SER A 92 9.05 12.90 16.08
N LEU A 93 8.53 12.38 14.96
CA LEU A 93 9.25 12.39 13.69
C LEU A 93 9.38 13.80 13.12
N SER A 94 10.45 14.02 12.35
CA SER A 94 10.67 15.28 11.64
C SER A 94 9.56 15.57 10.61
N ASN A 95 9.38 16.83 10.25
CA ASN A 95 8.42 17.21 9.21
C ASN A 95 8.74 16.55 7.86
N GLU A 96 10.00 16.33 7.54
CA GLU A 96 10.43 15.64 6.34
C GLU A 96 9.96 14.17 6.36
N ALA A 97 10.10 13.47 7.48
CA ALA A 97 9.61 12.11 7.66
C ALA A 97 8.08 12.02 7.54
N LYS A 98 7.37 13.00 8.10
CA LYS A 98 5.90 13.06 8.07
C LYS A 98 5.31 13.23 6.66
N ARG A 99 6.10 13.65 5.67
CA ARG A 99 5.66 13.73 4.26
C ARG A 99 5.28 12.37 3.67
N TYR A 100 5.79 11.29 4.25
CA TYR A 100 5.50 9.91 3.83
C TYR A 100 4.41 9.24 4.66
N LEU A 101 3.70 10.02 5.48
CA LEU A 101 2.64 9.55 6.36
C LEU A 101 1.32 10.22 6.02
N PRO A 102 0.18 9.65 6.42
CA PRO A 102 -1.08 10.37 6.41
C PRO A 102 -1.06 11.49 7.47
N PRO A 103 -2.04 12.41 7.47
CA PRO A 103 -2.21 13.36 8.56
C PRO A 103 -2.30 12.63 9.91
N LEU A 104 -1.56 13.15 10.89
CA LEU A 104 -1.53 12.63 12.25
C LEU A 104 -2.45 13.47 13.17
N PRO A 105 -3.03 12.87 14.22
CA PRO A 105 -3.02 11.45 14.53
C PRO A 105 -3.95 10.64 13.60
N ILE A 106 -3.58 9.41 13.29
CA ILE A 106 -4.51 8.50 12.61
C ILE A 106 -5.54 7.96 13.61
N GLN A 107 -6.78 7.81 13.17
CA GLN A 107 -7.82 7.18 13.98
C GLN A 107 -7.61 5.67 13.97
N PHE A 108 -7.46 5.09 15.14
CA PHE A 108 -7.29 3.67 15.33
C PHE A 108 -8.09 3.21 16.55
N THR A 109 -8.87 2.15 16.38
CA THR A 109 -9.56 1.47 17.48
C THR A 109 -9.13 0.01 17.47
N TYR A 110 -8.47 -0.42 18.54
CA TYR A 110 -8.10 -1.81 18.71
C TYR A 110 -9.35 -2.63 19.05
N LYS A 111 -9.61 -3.66 18.23
CA LYS A 111 -10.67 -4.64 18.49
C LYS A 111 -10.02 -6.02 18.49
N GLU A 112 -10.06 -6.66 19.65
CA GLU A 112 -9.35 -7.92 19.89
C GLU A 112 -9.90 -9.09 19.05
N GLU A 113 -11.16 -9.03 18.66
CA GLU A 113 -11.88 -10.15 18.03
C GLU A 113 -12.28 -9.93 16.56
N GLU A 114 -12.05 -8.75 15.99
CA GLU A 114 -12.52 -8.42 14.64
C GLU A 114 -11.37 -8.05 13.69
N GLY A 115 -11.28 -8.80 12.59
CA GLY A 115 -10.56 -8.39 11.38
C GLY A 115 -9.26 -9.14 11.11
N GLY A 116 -8.66 -8.82 9.97
CA GLY A 116 -7.43 -9.43 9.46
C GLY A 116 -6.21 -9.29 10.39
N ALA A 117 -6.17 -8.29 11.30
CA ALA A 117 -5.12 -8.18 12.32
C ALA A 117 -5.05 -9.43 13.21
N PHE A 118 -6.20 -9.96 13.64
CA PHE A 118 -6.28 -11.19 14.42
C PHE A 118 -5.83 -12.41 13.62
N ALA A 119 -6.25 -12.52 12.35
CA ALA A 119 -5.84 -13.61 11.47
C ALA A 119 -4.32 -13.57 11.18
N LEU A 120 -3.76 -12.37 10.98
CA LEU A 120 -2.31 -12.18 10.79
C LEU A 120 -1.53 -12.56 12.06
N MET A 121 -2.06 -12.22 13.24
CA MET A 121 -1.46 -12.59 14.54
C MET A 121 -1.46 -14.11 14.75
N GLN A 122 -2.50 -14.82 14.35
CA GLN A 122 -2.52 -16.27 14.38
C GLN A 122 -1.48 -16.88 13.42
N MET A 123 -1.29 -16.30 12.23
CA MET A 123 -0.30 -16.77 11.25
C MET A 123 1.15 -16.49 11.70
N MET A 124 1.41 -15.37 12.36
CA MET A 124 2.76 -14.99 12.80
C MET A 124 3.20 -15.68 14.11
N GLY A 125 2.34 -16.50 14.71
CA GLY A 125 2.59 -17.13 16.00
C GLY A 125 2.56 -16.14 17.16
N LYS A 126 2.69 -16.63 18.41
CA LYS A 126 2.72 -15.78 19.61
C LYS A 126 3.98 -14.91 19.61
N SER A 127 3.94 -13.79 18.90
CA SER A 127 4.99 -12.77 19.00
C SER A 127 5.08 -12.28 20.43
N LYS A 128 6.30 -12.16 20.97
CA LYS A 128 6.57 -11.61 22.31
C LYS A 128 6.32 -10.09 22.40
N GLY A 129 5.77 -9.45 21.37
CA GLY A 129 5.49 -8.01 21.30
C GLY A 129 4.10 -7.65 21.81
N ASN A 130 3.87 -6.34 21.98
CA ASN A 130 2.55 -5.79 22.26
C ASN A 130 1.63 -6.01 21.06
N GLN A 131 0.56 -6.78 21.24
CA GLN A 131 -0.38 -7.13 20.17
C GLN A 131 -1.08 -5.89 19.60
N GLU A 132 -1.41 -4.92 20.46
CA GLU A 132 -1.97 -3.66 20.04
C GLU A 132 -1.01 -2.89 19.13
N TYR A 133 0.29 -2.86 19.43
CA TYR A 133 1.27 -2.17 18.58
C TYR A 133 1.48 -2.88 17.23
N LEU A 134 1.33 -4.20 17.19
CA LEU A 134 1.31 -4.92 15.90
C LEU A 134 0.09 -4.51 15.05
N ALA A 135 -1.09 -4.41 15.67
CA ALA A 135 -2.28 -3.93 14.99
C ALA A 135 -2.13 -2.47 14.54
N GLN A 136 -1.54 -1.61 15.38
CA GLN A 136 -1.22 -0.23 15.05
C GLN A 136 -0.23 -0.13 13.87
N ALA A 137 0.75 -1.03 13.78
CA ALA A 137 1.69 -1.10 12.67
C ALA A 137 1.02 -1.52 11.35
N GLN A 138 -0.06 -2.29 11.39
CA GLN A 138 -0.87 -2.53 10.20
C GLN A 138 -1.75 -1.33 9.88
N ALA A 139 -2.35 -0.70 10.89
CA ALA A 139 -3.18 0.48 10.71
C ALA A 139 -2.44 1.65 10.04
N ILE A 140 -1.16 1.90 10.40
CA ILE A 140 -0.37 2.94 9.72
C ILE A 140 -0.10 2.60 8.24
N LYS A 141 0.07 1.32 7.88
CA LYS A 141 0.18 0.91 6.48
C LYS A 141 -1.12 1.20 5.73
N ASP A 142 -2.24 0.75 6.27
CA ASP A 142 -3.57 0.96 5.69
C ASP A 142 -3.92 2.43 5.53
N ALA A 143 -3.69 3.22 6.57
CA ALA A 143 -3.93 4.65 6.56
C ALA A 143 -3.04 5.37 5.53
N THR A 144 -1.77 4.98 5.41
CA THR A 144 -0.84 5.57 4.44
C THR A 144 -1.26 5.22 3.02
N MET A 145 -1.58 3.96 2.74
CA MET A 145 -2.08 3.55 1.42
C MET A 145 -3.38 4.29 1.06
N GLY A 146 -4.33 4.34 2.00
CA GLY A 146 -5.58 5.09 1.82
C GLY A 146 -5.34 6.57 1.52
N TRP A 147 -4.40 7.20 2.21
CA TRP A 147 -4.02 8.60 2.02
C TRP A 147 -3.41 8.85 0.63
N PHE A 148 -2.42 8.05 0.23
CA PHE A 148 -1.78 8.22 -1.07
C PHE A 148 -2.73 7.92 -2.23
N ILE A 149 -3.62 6.94 -2.10
CA ILE A 149 -4.69 6.71 -3.09
C ILE A 149 -5.61 7.94 -3.17
N ALA A 150 -6.12 8.43 -2.03
CA ALA A 150 -7.05 9.56 -1.97
C ALA A 150 -6.51 10.83 -2.61
N HIS A 151 -5.20 11.10 -2.42
CA HIS A 151 -4.53 12.30 -2.92
C HIS A 151 -4.15 12.23 -4.40
N ASN A 152 -3.93 11.02 -4.92
CA ASN A 152 -3.47 10.85 -6.29
C ASN A 152 -4.58 10.49 -7.26
N ILE A 153 -5.67 9.87 -6.83
CA ILE A 153 -6.75 9.44 -7.72
C ILE A 153 -7.39 10.63 -8.43
N LYS A 154 -7.33 10.63 -9.77
CA LYS A 154 -7.99 11.62 -10.64
C LYS A 154 -9.32 11.09 -11.17
N ASP A 155 -9.36 9.87 -11.69
CA ASP A 155 -10.57 9.21 -12.22
C ASP A 155 -10.61 7.73 -11.77
N LYS A 156 -9.75 6.89 -12.31
CA LYS A 156 -9.66 5.45 -11.99
C LYS A 156 -8.32 5.12 -11.36
N PHE A 157 -8.37 4.41 -10.26
CA PHE A 157 -7.17 3.94 -9.56
C PHE A 157 -7.28 2.43 -9.33
N LEU A 158 -6.31 1.66 -9.81
CA LEU A 158 -6.17 0.25 -9.50
C LEU A 158 -5.01 0.08 -8.51
N HIS A 159 -5.33 -0.41 -7.32
CA HIS A 159 -4.36 -0.66 -6.28
C HIS A 159 -4.09 -2.16 -6.12
N PHE A 160 -2.82 -2.52 -5.99
CA PHE A 160 -2.37 -3.88 -5.71
C PHE A 160 -1.94 -3.98 -4.25
N ASN A 161 -2.56 -4.88 -3.51
CA ASN A 161 -2.24 -5.14 -2.11
C ASN A 161 -2.55 -6.59 -1.75
N GLY A 162 -1.93 -7.08 -0.68
CA GLY A 162 -2.31 -8.36 -0.08
C GLY A 162 -3.75 -8.32 0.43
N ASN A 163 -4.43 -9.45 0.37
CA ASN A 163 -5.86 -9.59 0.73
C ASN A 163 -6.17 -8.97 2.09
N TYR A 164 -5.28 -9.14 3.05
CA TYR A 164 -5.38 -8.58 4.40
C TYR A 164 -5.80 -7.11 4.42
N HIS A 165 -5.27 -6.30 3.49
CA HIS A 165 -5.46 -4.85 3.42
C HIS A 165 -6.79 -4.43 2.76
N SER A 166 -7.59 -5.37 2.23
CA SER A 166 -8.84 -5.04 1.53
C SER A 166 -9.98 -6.04 1.73
N ASP A 167 -9.73 -7.18 2.38
CA ASP A 167 -10.75 -8.18 2.65
C ASP A 167 -11.86 -7.62 3.53
N PHE A 168 -13.08 -8.03 3.25
CA PHE A 168 -14.29 -7.58 3.93
C PHE A 168 -14.49 -6.05 3.96
N LYS A 169 -13.85 -5.32 3.02
CA LYS A 169 -13.79 -3.85 2.99
C LYS A 169 -13.16 -3.24 4.24
N GLY A 170 -12.28 -3.98 4.90
CA GLY A 170 -11.42 -3.50 5.99
C GLY A 170 -10.15 -2.81 5.48
N GLY A 171 -9.17 -2.71 6.37
CA GLY A 171 -7.82 -2.22 6.03
C GLY A 171 -7.80 -0.82 5.40
N ILE A 172 -7.38 -0.72 4.15
CA ILE A 172 -7.23 0.53 3.39
C ILE A 172 -8.57 1.27 3.23
N ILE A 173 -9.68 0.54 3.08
CA ILE A 173 -10.95 1.12 2.60
C ILE A 173 -11.56 2.13 3.57
N PRO A 174 -11.67 1.87 4.87
CA PRO A 174 -12.15 2.87 5.83
C PRO A 174 -11.33 4.17 5.80
N TYR A 175 -10.00 4.06 5.74
CA TYR A 175 -9.12 5.24 5.66
C TYR A 175 -9.28 5.99 4.34
N LEU A 176 -9.35 5.28 3.22
CA LEU A 176 -9.59 5.91 1.93
C LEU A 176 -10.92 6.69 1.91
N LEU A 177 -11.99 6.12 2.47
CA LEU A 177 -13.29 6.80 2.56
C LEU A 177 -13.27 7.98 3.54
N GLN A 178 -12.46 7.92 4.60
CA GLN A 178 -12.24 9.04 5.51
C GLN A 178 -11.53 10.20 4.79
N TYR A 179 -10.48 9.92 4.02
CA TYR A 179 -9.71 10.95 3.31
C TYR A 179 -10.39 11.46 2.03
N ARG A 180 -11.22 10.64 1.41
CA ARG A 180 -11.97 10.98 0.20
C ARG A 180 -13.39 10.39 0.25
N PRO A 181 -14.31 11.03 0.96
CA PRO A 181 -15.71 10.58 1.05
C PRO A 181 -16.36 10.48 -0.34
N GLY A 182 -17.27 9.53 -0.50
CA GLY A 182 -17.99 9.33 -1.75
C GLY A 182 -17.22 8.54 -2.83
N THR A 183 -16.01 8.07 -2.54
CA THR A 183 -15.26 7.21 -3.48
C THR A 183 -15.96 5.86 -3.65
N THR A 184 -16.24 5.49 -4.90
CA THR A 184 -16.79 4.16 -5.22
C THR A 184 -15.66 3.14 -5.30
N ILE A 185 -15.73 2.09 -4.49
CA ILE A 185 -14.67 1.09 -4.35
C ILE A 185 -15.20 -0.29 -4.69
N LYS A 186 -14.43 -1.04 -5.48
CA LYS A 186 -14.61 -2.48 -5.70
C LYS A 186 -13.34 -3.21 -5.30
N THR A 187 -13.47 -4.32 -4.61
CA THR A 187 -12.37 -5.22 -4.27
C THR A 187 -12.44 -6.47 -5.14
N VAL A 188 -11.27 -6.96 -5.54
CA VAL A 188 -11.11 -8.24 -6.24
C VAL A 188 -10.09 -9.04 -5.45
N CYS A 189 -10.55 -10.16 -4.90
CA CYS A 189 -9.70 -11.07 -4.14
C CYS A 189 -9.29 -12.25 -5.00
N SER A 190 -7.99 -12.57 -4.99
CA SER A 190 -7.48 -13.81 -5.60
C SER A 190 -7.48 -14.90 -4.55
N VAL A 191 -8.14 -16.01 -4.84
CA VAL A 191 -8.18 -17.18 -3.97
C VAL A 191 -7.47 -18.35 -4.64
N ARG A 192 -6.79 -19.15 -3.84
CA ARG A 192 -6.21 -20.42 -4.30
C ARG A 192 -7.23 -21.51 -4.15
N GLN A 193 -7.53 -22.21 -5.24
CA GLN A 193 -8.45 -23.36 -5.24
C GLN A 193 -7.88 -24.50 -6.09
N GLU A 194 -8.35 -25.72 -5.83
CA GLU A 194 -7.84 -26.91 -6.54
C GLU A 194 -8.48 -27.07 -7.92
N SER A 195 -9.68 -26.54 -8.14
CA SER A 195 -10.39 -26.60 -9.41
C SER A 195 -11.16 -25.30 -9.68
N ILE A 196 -11.45 -25.03 -10.96
CA ILE A 196 -12.24 -23.87 -11.44
C ILE A 196 -13.63 -24.34 -11.93
N ASP A 197 -14.12 -25.48 -11.46
CA ASP A 197 -15.41 -26.05 -11.86
C ASP A 197 -16.59 -25.24 -11.31
#